data_9a319e5cead18dea7e822573dccdd562
#
_entry.id   9a319e5cead18dea7e822573dccdd562
#
_cell.length_a   1.000
_cell.length_b   1.000
_cell.length_c   1.000
_cell.angle_alpha   90.00
_cell.angle_beta   90.00
_cell.angle_gamma   90.00
#
_symmetry.space_group_name_H-M   'P 1'
#
loop_
_entity.id
_entity.type
_entity.pdbx_description
1 polymer ?
#
loop_
_entity_poly.entity_id
_entity_poly.type
_entity_poly.pdbx_seq_one_letter_code
_entity_poly.pdbx_strand_id
1 'polypeptide(L)'
;MMLLFAIIVGFILDLLIGDPRWLPHPICLIGNLISFLEKLLRSIFGKSSRGLLVGGAVLVILVLAFSFCVPFLVLALAEKINPWLAFAVESFMCYQIFATRCLREESMKVYTALKNNDLTDARMKLSWIVGRDTKELTKSEVTKGAVETVAENTADGIIAPMLYMFIGGAPLAFLYKGINTMDSMVGYKNDKYLYFGRCAAKLDDFANYIPARVAGICMIVAAYLLSLDAKKAWKIFKRDRYNHLSPNSAMTESVTAGALHIQLGGGHFYFGKWVPKDTIGDDIRQVEPEDIVQTNNLMYMTAVLNIFVFALIYLLELFIKS
;
A
#
# COMPACT_ATOMS: atom_id res chain seq x y z
N MET A 1 -0.79 23.40 -12.84
CA MET A 1 0.70 23.25 -12.97
C MET A 1 1.38 23.11 -11.61
N MET A 2 1.08 23.93 -10.58
CA MET A 2 1.76 23.83 -9.25
C MET A 2 1.56 22.46 -8.58
N LEU A 3 0.36 21.89 -8.63
CA LEU A 3 0.07 20.56 -8.10
C LEU A 3 0.97 19.47 -8.73
N LEU A 4 1.11 19.46 -10.04
CA LEU A 4 2.00 18.50 -10.74
C LEU A 4 3.44 18.57 -10.21
N PHE A 5 3.97 19.79 -10.09
CA PHE A 5 5.33 19.98 -9.56
C PHE A 5 5.42 19.58 -8.09
N ALA A 6 4.38 19.86 -7.27
CA ALA A 6 4.36 19.44 -5.87
C ALA A 6 4.39 17.91 -5.71
N ILE A 7 3.65 17.18 -6.54
CA ILE A 7 3.66 15.71 -6.54
C ILE A 7 5.03 15.17 -6.95
N ILE A 8 5.64 15.73 -8.01
CA ILE A 8 6.97 15.32 -8.48
C ILE A 8 8.03 15.60 -7.41
N VAL A 9 8.01 16.78 -6.80
CA VAL A 9 8.93 17.11 -5.70
C VAL A 9 8.72 16.18 -4.51
N GLY A 10 7.46 15.90 -4.12
CA GLY A 10 7.14 14.96 -3.05
C GLY A 10 7.66 13.56 -3.33
N PHE A 11 7.52 13.06 -4.55
CA PHE A 11 8.05 11.76 -4.96
C PHE A 11 9.58 11.72 -4.93
N ILE A 12 10.26 12.76 -5.42
CA ILE A 12 11.72 12.85 -5.36
C ILE A 12 12.20 12.90 -3.89
N LEU A 13 11.51 13.63 -3.03
CA LEU A 13 11.84 13.68 -1.59
C LEU A 13 11.68 12.31 -0.92
N ASP A 14 10.63 11.53 -1.25
CA ASP A 14 10.48 10.16 -0.76
C ASP A 14 11.66 9.29 -1.20
N LEU A 15 12.06 9.37 -2.47
CA LEU A 15 13.20 8.59 -2.97
C LEU A 15 14.53 8.97 -2.30
N LEU A 16 14.72 10.24 -1.94
CA LEU A 16 15.98 10.74 -1.36
C LEU A 16 16.03 10.63 0.16
N ILE A 17 14.93 10.88 0.87
CA ILE A 17 14.89 11.00 2.33
C ILE A 17 14.28 9.73 2.96
N GLY A 18 13.17 9.19 2.37
CA GLY A 18 12.37 8.11 2.98
C GLY A 18 11.65 8.59 4.24
N ASP A 19 11.44 7.69 5.20
CA ASP A 19 10.70 7.95 6.44
C ASP A 19 11.63 7.98 7.66
N PRO A 20 12.34 9.09 7.91
CA PRO A 20 13.26 9.17 9.04
C PRO A 20 12.48 9.18 10.37
N ARG A 21 12.90 8.35 11.33
CA ARG A 21 12.21 8.14 12.62
C ARG A 21 12.03 9.39 13.49
N TRP A 22 12.83 10.43 13.27
CA TRP A 22 12.74 11.70 14.00
C TRP A 22 11.61 12.60 13.47
N LEU A 23 11.11 12.35 12.25
CA LEU A 23 10.03 13.12 11.64
C LEU A 23 8.68 12.53 12.03
N PRO A 24 7.79 13.30 12.68
CA PRO A 24 6.43 12.83 12.95
C PRO A 24 5.71 12.43 11.67
N HIS A 25 5.24 11.18 11.62
CA HIS A 25 4.58 10.67 10.43
C HIS A 25 3.05 10.76 10.56
N PRO A 26 2.34 11.35 9.59
CA PRO A 26 0.88 11.54 9.68
C PRO A 26 0.10 10.24 9.82
N ILE A 27 0.62 9.14 9.26
CA ILE A 27 -0.01 7.81 9.40
C ILE A 27 -0.06 7.37 10.87
N CYS A 28 0.95 7.72 11.68
CA CYS A 28 0.93 7.44 13.12
C CYS A 28 -0.18 8.23 13.83
N LEU A 29 -0.44 9.48 13.41
CA LEU A 29 -1.53 10.29 13.95
C LEU A 29 -2.89 9.68 13.58
N ILE A 30 -3.07 9.27 12.32
CA ILE A 30 -4.27 8.57 11.86
C ILE A 30 -4.44 7.24 12.62
N GLY A 31 -3.39 6.45 12.79
CA GLY A 31 -3.42 5.19 13.54
C GLY A 31 -3.80 5.38 15.02
N ASN A 32 -3.26 6.42 15.66
CA ASN A 32 -3.63 6.78 17.04
C ASN A 32 -5.10 7.20 17.13
N LEU A 33 -5.58 7.99 16.18
CA LEU A 33 -6.99 8.38 16.09
C LEU A 33 -7.90 7.15 15.93
N ILE A 34 -7.55 6.22 15.03
CA ILE A 34 -8.30 4.96 14.83
C ILE A 34 -8.35 4.18 16.14
N SER A 35 -7.22 4.01 16.83
CA SER A 35 -7.16 3.28 18.10
C SER A 35 -7.97 3.94 19.22
N PHE A 36 -7.96 5.25 19.29
CA PHE A 36 -8.76 6.02 20.22
C PHE A 36 -10.25 5.87 19.94
N LEU A 37 -10.65 6.08 18.69
CA LEU A 37 -12.04 5.97 18.24
C LEU A 37 -12.57 4.52 18.37
N GLU A 38 -11.76 3.50 18.08
CA GLU A 38 -12.16 2.10 18.28
C GLU A 38 -12.60 1.87 19.72
N LYS A 39 -11.77 2.28 20.69
CA LYS A 39 -12.09 2.10 22.13
C LYS A 39 -13.37 2.87 22.51
N LEU A 40 -13.48 4.12 22.09
CA LEU A 40 -14.61 4.99 22.39
C LEU A 40 -15.92 4.42 21.79
N LEU A 41 -15.92 4.10 20.51
CA LEU A 41 -17.12 3.67 19.79
C LEU A 41 -17.59 2.27 20.23
N ARG A 42 -16.67 1.38 20.59
CA ARG A 42 -17.03 0.09 21.21
C ARG A 42 -17.67 0.26 22.58
N SER A 43 -17.31 1.28 23.35
CA SER A 43 -17.97 1.56 24.63
C SER A 43 -19.37 2.15 24.46
N ILE A 44 -19.57 2.97 23.42
CA ILE A 44 -20.86 3.65 23.13
C ILE A 44 -21.87 2.66 22.49
N PHE A 45 -21.46 1.95 21.44
CA PHE A 45 -22.36 1.11 20.65
C PHE A 45 -22.46 -0.34 21.16
N GLY A 46 -21.65 -0.69 22.17
CA GLY A 46 -21.70 -2.01 22.82
C GLY A 46 -21.13 -3.14 21.96
N LYS A 47 -21.43 -4.39 22.39
CA LYS A 47 -20.82 -5.60 21.81
C LYS A 47 -21.74 -6.36 20.83
N SER A 48 -22.96 -5.90 20.60
CA SER A 48 -23.87 -6.53 19.63
C SER A 48 -23.35 -6.40 18.21
N SER A 49 -23.63 -7.38 17.34
CA SER A 49 -23.20 -7.33 15.93
C SER A 49 -23.66 -6.06 15.21
N ARG A 50 -24.89 -5.60 15.49
CA ARG A 50 -25.42 -4.34 14.92
C ARG A 50 -24.69 -3.12 15.49
N GLY A 51 -24.48 -3.07 16.81
CA GLY A 51 -23.76 -1.96 17.46
C GLY A 51 -22.32 -1.85 16.96
N LEU A 52 -21.61 -2.98 16.82
CA LEU A 52 -20.26 -3.01 16.27
C LEU A 52 -20.24 -2.54 14.81
N LEU A 53 -21.23 -2.88 13.99
CA LEU A 53 -21.32 -2.46 12.60
C LEU A 53 -21.55 -0.95 12.49
N VAL A 54 -22.46 -0.40 13.30
CA VAL A 54 -22.71 1.05 13.37
C VAL A 54 -21.48 1.80 13.91
N GLY A 55 -20.87 1.30 14.98
CA GLY A 55 -19.64 1.89 15.52
C GLY A 55 -18.50 1.90 14.50
N GLY A 56 -18.35 0.83 13.70
CA GLY A 56 -17.38 0.78 12.62
C GLY A 56 -17.68 1.75 11.46
N ALA A 57 -18.97 1.94 11.13
CA ALA A 57 -19.35 2.92 10.11
C ALA A 57 -19.07 4.37 10.60
N VAL A 58 -19.35 4.66 11.86
CA VAL A 58 -19.02 5.97 12.48
C VAL A 58 -17.51 6.18 12.52
N LEU A 59 -16.72 5.14 12.85
CA LEU A 59 -15.24 5.20 12.78
C LEU A 59 -14.80 5.65 11.39
N VAL A 60 -15.30 4.99 10.34
CA VAL A 60 -14.96 5.32 8.94
C VAL A 60 -15.23 6.79 8.66
N ILE A 61 -16.44 7.28 8.96
CA ILE A 61 -16.82 8.68 8.70
C ILE A 61 -15.87 9.66 9.42
N LEU A 62 -15.58 9.42 10.69
CA LEU A 62 -14.73 10.32 11.48
C LEU A 62 -13.28 10.32 11.00
N VAL A 63 -12.72 9.16 10.67
CA VAL A 63 -11.35 9.06 10.16
C VAL A 63 -11.25 9.70 8.77
N LEU A 64 -12.22 9.49 7.88
CA LEU A 64 -12.25 10.14 6.56
C LEU A 64 -12.35 11.65 6.69
N ALA A 65 -13.25 12.15 7.54
CA ALA A 65 -13.38 13.58 7.78
C ALA A 65 -12.06 14.18 8.29
N PHE A 66 -11.42 13.56 9.27
CA PHE A 66 -10.13 14.01 9.78
C PHE A 66 -9.05 13.98 8.69
N SER A 67 -8.91 12.84 8.00
CA SER A 67 -7.85 12.63 6.99
C SER A 67 -7.97 13.56 5.79
N PHE A 68 -9.17 14.00 5.44
CA PHE A 68 -9.39 14.98 4.36
C PHE A 68 -9.36 16.41 4.86
N CYS A 69 -10.15 16.74 5.90
CA CYS A 69 -10.37 18.13 6.29
C CYS A 69 -9.10 18.76 6.88
N VAL A 70 -8.28 18.02 7.64
CA VAL A 70 -7.07 18.60 8.24
C VAL A 70 -6.07 19.02 7.16
N PRO A 71 -5.64 18.17 6.22
CA PRO A 71 -4.74 18.59 5.13
C PRO A 71 -5.35 19.70 4.26
N PHE A 72 -6.65 19.62 3.96
CA PHE A 72 -7.36 20.62 3.17
C PHE A 72 -7.32 22.00 3.85
N LEU A 73 -7.63 22.08 5.14
CA LEU A 73 -7.61 23.33 5.89
C LEU A 73 -6.19 23.91 6.00
N VAL A 74 -5.19 23.07 6.22
CA VAL A 74 -3.78 23.51 6.28
C VAL A 74 -3.37 24.12 4.94
N LEU A 75 -3.69 23.47 3.82
CA LEU A 75 -3.40 23.99 2.48
C LEU A 75 -4.17 25.27 2.17
N ALA A 76 -5.46 25.32 2.51
CA ALA A 76 -6.28 26.53 2.31
C ALA A 76 -5.77 27.73 3.13
N LEU A 77 -5.24 27.50 4.33
CA LEU A 77 -4.59 28.54 5.13
C LEU A 77 -3.24 28.95 4.51
N ALA A 78 -2.43 27.99 4.08
CA ALA A 78 -1.16 28.28 3.44
C ALA A 78 -1.35 29.11 2.15
N GLU A 79 -2.36 28.78 1.32
CA GLU A 79 -2.70 29.50 0.08
C GLU A 79 -3.10 30.95 0.36
N LYS A 80 -3.86 31.19 1.43
CA LYS A 80 -4.23 32.57 1.82
C LYS A 80 -3.02 33.42 2.24
N ILE A 81 -1.97 32.80 2.75
CA ILE A 81 -0.74 33.48 3.16
C ILE A 81 0.14 33.74 1.93
N ASN A 82 0.47 32.68 1.18
CA ASN A 82 1.33 32.77 0.02
C ASN A 82 1.23 31.49 -0.84
N PRO A 83 1.01 31.58 -2.16
CA PRO A 83 0.97 30.40 -3.05
C PRO A 83 2.23 29.53 -3.02
N TRP A 84 3.41 30.10 -2.81
CA TRP A 84 4.66 29.33 -2.68
C TRP A 84 4.74 28.57 -1.36
N LEU A 85 4.13 29.10 -0.29
CA LEU A 85 3.97 28.38 0.97
C LEU A 85 3.03 27.19 0.77
N ALA A 86 1.91 27.38 0.08
CA ALA A 86 1.00 26.29 -0.25
C ALA A 86 1.70 25.20 -1.08
N PHE A 87 2.49 25.59 -2.10
CA PHE A 87 3.31 24.67 -2.88
C PHE A 87 4.28 23.85 -2.02
N ALA A 88 4.99 24.50 -1.09
CA ALA A 88 5.94 23.82 -0.21
C ALA A 88 5.24 22.84 0.74
N VAL A 89 4.09 23.26 1.31
CA VAL A 89 3.25 22.42 2.19
C VAL A 89 2.67 21.23 1.42
N GLU A 90 2.12 21.46 0.21
CA GLU A 90 1.61 20.40 -0.66
C GLU A 90 2.71 19.38 -1.01
N SER A 91 3.90 19.87 -1.41
CA SER A 91 5.04 19.00 -1.73
C SER A 91 5.47 18.16 -0.53
N PHE A 92 5.51 18.75 0.66
CA PHE A 92 5.85 18.04 1.89
C PHE A 92 4.77 17.02 2.28
N MET A 93 3.50 17.36 2.13
CA MET A 93 2.39 16.44 2.37
C MET A 93 2.43 15.26 1.38
N CYS A 94 2.67 15.52 0.09
CA CYS A 94 2.84 14.47 -0.92
C CYS A 94 4.01 13.53 -0.57
N TYR A 95 5.14 14.10 -0.15
CA TYR A 95 6.29 13.32 0.31
C TYR A 95 5.93 12.35 1.45
N GLN A 96 5.22 12.81 2.47
CA GLN A 96 4.86 11.99 3.63
C GLN A 96 3.84 10.87 3.35
N ILE A 97 3.25 10.84 2.18
CA ILE A 97 2.27 9.80 1.82
C ILE A 97 2.90 8.65 1.03
N PHE A 98 3.92 8.94 0.22
CA PHE A 98 4.64 7.90 -0.50
C PHE A 98 5.40 6.99 0.46
N ALA A 99 5.48 5.71 0.10
CA ALA A 99 6.17 4.70 0.90
C ALA A 99 7.23 3.94 0.08
N THR A 100 7.72 4.52 -1.03
CA THR A 100 8.58 3.80 -1.98
C THR A 100 9.91 3.42 -1.37
N ARG A 101 10.60 4.39 -0.75
CA ARG A 101 11.88 4.13 -0.10
C ARG A 101 11.74 3.33 1.17
N CYS A 102 10.75 3.65 2.00
CA CYS A 102 10.50 2.93 3.25
C CYS A 102 10.24 1.44 3.00
N LEU A 103 9.40 1.11 2.00
CA LEU A 103 9.08 -0.27 1.64
C LEU A 103 10.33 -1.04 1.18
N ARG A 104 11.18 -0.39 0.37
CA ARG A 104 12.48 -0.97 0.00
C ARG A 104 13.37 -1.19 1.22
N GLU A 105 13.54 -0.17 2.07
CA GLU A 105 14.42 -0.28 3.23
C GLU A 105 13.98 -1.41 4.17
N GLU A 106 12.69 -1.53 4.46
CA GLU A 106 12.17 -2.56 5.35
C GLU A 106 12.27 -3.96 4.72
N SER A 107 11.93 -4.13 3.45
CA SER A 107 12.07 -5.43 2.76
C SER A 107 13.54 -5.83 2.59
N MET A 108 14.45 -4.89 2.35
CA MET A 108 15.89 -5.16 2.25
C MET A 108 16.52 -5.56 3.59
N LYS A 109 15.95 -5.18 4.74
CA LYS A 109 16.38 -5.72 6.04
C LYS A 109 16.11 -7.22 6.14
N VAL A 110 14.96 -7.69 5.62
CA VAL A 110 14.64 -9.12 5.54
C VAL A 110 15.63 -9.83 4.61
N TYR A 111 15.89 -9.26 3.42
CA TYR A 111 16.89 -9.78 2.49
C TYR A 111 18.26 -9.93 3.14
N THR A 112 18.75 -8.91 3.82
CA THR A 112 20.07 -8.91 4.47
C THR A 112 20.18 -10.00 5.53
N ALA A 113 19.15 -10.17 6.37
CA ALA A 113 19.10 -11.24 7.37
C ALA A 113 19.13 -12.64 6.73
N LEU A 114 18.37 -12.84 5.64
CA LEU A 114 18.35 -14.11 4.88
C LEU A 114 19.70 -14.42 4.23
N LYS A 115 20.41 -13.43 3.71
CA LYS A 115 21.77 -13.58 3.13
C LYS A 115 22.80 -13.92 4.18
N ASN A 116 22.65 -13.41 5.39
CA ASN A 116 23.49 -13.75 6.52
C ASN A 116 23.14 -15.10 7.16
N ASN A 117 22.15 -15.85 6.60
CA ASN A 117 21.61 -17.09 7.13
C ASN A 117 21.01 -16.96 8.55
N ASP A 118 20.63 -15.75 8.97
CA ASP A 118 19.92 -15.50 10.21
C ASP A 118 18.39 -15.51 10.00
N LEU A 119 17.84 -16.72 10.04
CA LEU A 119 16.38 -16.91 9.84
C LEU A 119 15.56 -16.30 10.99
N THR A 120 16.12 -16.25 12.20
CA THR A 120 15.43 -15.66 13.37
C THR A 120 15.26 -14.16 13.20
N ASP A 121 16.33 -13.46 12.83
CA ASP A 121 16.28 -12.02 12.53
C ASP A 121 15.38 -11.73 11.30
N ALA A 122 15.46 -12.58 10.26
CA ALA A 122 14.61 -12.43 9.07
C ALA A 122 13.10 -12.55 9.40
N ARG A 123 12.72 -13.53 10.23
CA ARG A 123 11.34 -13.69 10.73
C ARG A 123 10.87 -12.48 11.55
N MET A 124 11.73 -11.96 12.41
CA MET A 124 11.45 -10.78 13.21
C MET A 124 11.25 -9.55 12.33
N LYS A 125 12.14 -9.31 11.35
CA LYS A 125 12.01 -8.18 10.42
C LYS A 125 10.80 -8.29 9.52
N LEU A 126 10.49 -9.49 9.05
CA LEU A 126 9.26 -9.74 8.29
C LEU A 126 8.01 -9.41 9.11
N SER A 127 7.99 -9.74 10.41
CA SER A 127 6.83 -9.46 11.29
C SER A 127 6.48 -7.98 11.42
N TRP A 128 7.39 -7.07 11.06
CA TRP A 128 7.14 -5.62 11.08
C TRP A 128 6.38 -5.14 9.85
N ILE A 129 6.38 -5.93 8.76
CA ILE A 129 5.79 -5.53 7.48
C ILE A 129 4.65 -6.45 6.99
N VAL A 130 4.34 -7.53 7.72
CA VAL A 130 3.23 -8.45 7.40
C VAL A 130 2.28 -8.62 8.58
N GLY A 131 1.02 -8.94 8.29
CA GLY A 131 0.00 -9.23 9.32
C GLY A 131 -0.09 -10.70 9.72
N ARG A 132 0.69 -11.61 9.07
CA ARG A 132 0.69 -13.05 9.34
C ARG A 132 1.65 -13.43 10.47
N ASP A 133 1.44 -14.62 11.06
CA ASP A 133 2.37 -15.18 12.04
C ASP A 133 3.68 -15.58 11.36
N THR A 134 4.84 -15.10 11.88
CA THR A 134 6.14 -15.30 11.21
C THR A 134 7.07 -16.25 11.94
N LYS A 135 6.77 -16.64 13.17
CA LYS A 135 7.71 -17.36 14.07
C LYS A 135 8.21 -18.70 13.52
N GLU A 136 7.35 -19.42 12.79
CA GLU A 136 7.64 -20.78 12.31
C GLU A 136 7.88 -20.83 10.79
N LEU A 137 7.93 -19.68 10.09
CA LEU A 137 8.13 -19.65 8.64
C LEU A 137 9.51 -20.16 8.26
N THR A 138 9.58 -20.98 7.22
CA THR A 138 10.81 -21.40 6.57
C THR A 138 11.48 -20.23 5.84
N LYS A 139 12.73 -20.39 5.40
CA LYS A 139 13.46 -19.39 4.61
C LYS A 139 12.68 -18.99 3.35
N SER A 140 12.10 -19.98 2.64
CA SER A 140 11.28 -19.74 1.44
C SER A 140 10.02 -18.96 1.76
N GLU A 141 9.29 -19.30 2.83
CA GLU A 141 8.07 -18.59 3.24
C GLU A 141 8.33 -17.16 3.72
N VAL A 142 9.48 -16.92 4.40
CA VAL A 142 9.92 -15.58 4.76
C VAL A 142 10.20 -14.76 3.51
N THR A 143 10.87 -15.34 2.52
CA THR A 143 11.16 -14.67 1.25
C THR A 143 9.86 -14.36 0.50
N LYS A 144 8.95 -15.35 0.37
CA LYS A 144 7.62 -15.15 -0.24
C LYS A 144 6.88 -14.01 0.43
N GLY A 145 6.83 -13.99 1.77
CA GLY A 145 6.16 -12.93 2.52
C GLY A 145 6.70 -11.53 2.23
N ALA A 146 8.01 -11.38 2.11
CA ALA A 146 8.62 -10.10 1.75
C ALA A 146 8.30 -9.69 0.31
N VAL A 147 8.37 -10.63 -0.64
CA VAL A 147 8.01 -10.41 -2.06
C VAL A 147 6.55 -10.00 -2.20
N GLU A 148 5.62 -10.73 -1.57
CA GLU A 148 4.18 -10.44 -1.56
C GLU A 148 3.92 -9.03 -1.01
N THR A 149 4.53 -8.68 0.13
CA THR A 149 4.36 -7.36 0.74
C THR A 149 4.83 -6.23 -0.18
N VAL A 150 5.98 -6.37 -0.84
CA VAL A 150 6.48 -5.35 -1.79
C VAL A 150 5.56 -5.27 -2.99
N ALA A 151 5.10 -6.40 -3.54
CA ALA A 151 4.20 -6.45 -4.69
C ALA A 151 2.86 -5.79 -4.38
N GLU A 152 2.19 -6.15 -3.28
CA GLU A 152 0.91 -5.59 -2.84
C GLU A 152 1.03 -4.08 -2.56
N ASN A 153 2.03 -3.68 -1.76
CA ASN A 153 2.23 -2.28 -1.41
C ASN A 153 2.73 -1.40 -2.57
N THR A 154 3.17 -1.97 -3.68
CA THR A 154 3.36 -1.21 -4.93
C THR A 154 2.04 -0.56 -5.34
N ALA A 155 0.91 -1.26 -5.27
CA ALA A 155 -0.40 -0.68 -5.50
C ALA A 155 -0.82 0.24 -4.35
N ASP A 156 -0.85 -0.26 -3.11
CA ASP A 156 -1.50 0.38 -1.98
C ASP A 156 -0.67 1.50 -1.34
N GLY A 157 0.64 1.37 -1.35
CA GLY A 157 1.58 2.32 -0.73
C GLY A 157 2.12 3.38 -1.69
N ILE A 158 1.99 3.18 -3.01
CA ILE A 158 2.63 4.05 -4.01
C ILE A 158 1.65 4.50 -5.08
N ILE A 159 1.08 3.56 -5.86
CA ILE A 159 0.30 3.91 -7.06
C ILE A 159 -1.08 4.46 -6.70
N ALA A 160 -1.75 3.89 -5.71
CA ALA A 160 -3.05 4.39 -5.28
C ALA A 160 -2.94 5.81 -4.67
N PRO A 161 -2.07 6.08 -3.68
CA PRO A 161 -1.91 7.45 -3.20
C PRO A 161 -1.49 8.41 -4.32
N MET A 162 -0.60 8.00 -5.24
CA MET A 162 -0.22 8.81 -6.40
C MET A 162 -1.43 9.19 -7.26
N LEU A 163 -2.30 8.22 -7.59
CA LEU A 163 -3.52 8.49 -8.36
C LEU A 163 -4.43 9.50 -7.65
N TYR A 164 -4.64 9.32 -6.34
CA TYR A 164 -5.45 10.24 -5.55
C TYR A 164 -4.84 11.65 -5.45
N MET A 165 -3.50 11.76 -5.42
CA MET A 165 -2.81 13.06 -5.51
C MET A 165 -3.10 13.78 -6.83
N PHE A 166 -3.03 13.06 -7.95
CA PHE A 166 -3.32 13.65 -9.27
C PHE A 166 -4.77 14.06 -9.45
N ILE A 167 -5.71 13.42 -8.74
CA ILE A 167 -7.14 13.76 -8.79
C ILE A 167 -7.48 14.97 -7.90
N GLY A 168 -6.94 15.05 -6.69
CA GLY A 168 -7.35 16.05 -5.71
C GLY A 168 -6.28 16.47 -4.69
N GLY A 169 -5.01 16.37 -5.06
CA GLY A 169 -3.90 16.80 -4.23
C GLY A 169 -3.68 15.95 -2.98
N ALA A 170 -2.85 16.46 -2.08
CA ALA A 170 -2.57 15.81 -0.82
C ALA A 170 -3.83 15.50 0.03
N PRO A 171 -4.87 16.37 0.12
CA PRO A 171 -6.06 16.04 0.91
C PRO A 171 -6.73 14.74 0.49
N LEU A 172 -6.86 14.50 -0.82
CA LEU A 172 -7.50 13.27 -1.30
C LEU A 172 -6.59 12.05 -1.11
N ALA A 173 -5.29 12.22 -1.20
CA ALA A 173 -4.32 11.16 -0.90
C ALA A 173 -4.28 10.81 0.60
N PHE A 174 -4.41 11.79 1.49
CA PHE A 174 -4.57 11.54 2.93
C PHE A 174 -5.88 10.82 3.26
N LEU A 175 -6.97 11.18 2.58
CA LEU A 175 -8.25 10.46 2.71
C LEU A 175 -8.07 8.99 2.33
N TYR A 176 -7.44 8.71 1.17
CA TYR A 176 -7.11 7.34 0.77
C TYR A 176 -6.21 6.64 1.81
N LYS A 177 -5.19 7.35 2.32
CA LYS A 177 -4.30 6.78 3.35
C LYS A 177 -5.03 6.47 4.65
N GLY A 178 -6.04 7.28 5.00
CA GLY A 178 -6.95 6.99 6.10
C GLY A 178 -7.75 5.70 5.89
N ILE A 179 -8.27 5.47 4.68
CA ILE A 179 -8.97 4.24 4.29
C ILE A 179 -8.05 3.03 4.45
N ASN A 180 -6.88 3.07 3.84
CA ASN A 180 -5.91 1.98 3.84
C ASN A 180 -5.38 1.67 5.25
N THR A 181 -5.15 2.70 6.09
CA THR A 181 -4.74 2.52 7.49
C THR A 181 -5.85 1.89 8.33
N MET A 182 -7.11 2.28 8.11
CA MET A 182 -8.24 1.62 8.79
C MET A 182 -8.33 0.14 8.44
N ASP A 183 -8.22 -0.23 7.17
CA ASP A 183 -8.24 -1.63 6.77
C ASP A 183 -7.10 -2.41 7.43
N SER A 184 -5.87 -1.90 7.36
CA SER A 184 -4.70 -2.52 7.98
C SER A 184 -4.82 -2.71 9.50
N MET A 185 -5.57 -1.84 10.21
CA MET A 185 -5.71 -1.91 11.66
C MET A 185 -6.94 -2.68 12.12
N VAL A 186 -8.07 -2.58 11.43
CA VAL A 186 -9.36 -3.12 11.87
C VAL A 186 -10.07 -3.97 10.82
N GLY A 187 -9.55 -4.09 9.58
CA GLY A 187 -10.19 -4.82 8.47
C GLY A 187 -10.12 -6.35 8.55
N TYR A 188 -9.50 -6.91 9.59
CA TYR A 188 -9.32 -8.35 9.74
C TYR A 188 -10.64 -9.12 9.89
N LYS A 189 -10.75 -10.26 9.21
CA LYS A 189 -11.91 -11.19 9.31
C LYS A 189 -11.80 -12.14 10.52
N ASN A 190 -11.53 -11.60 11.71
CA ASN A 190 -11.49 -12.34 12.97
C ASN A 190 -12.66 -11.95 13.88
N ASP A 191 -12.86 -12.67 14.99
CA ASP A 191 -13.98 -12.47 15.90
C ASP A 191 -14.07 -11.02 16.45
N LYS A 192 -12.91 -10.35 16.59
CA LYS A 192 -12.85 -8.97 17.09
C LYS A 192 -13.34 -7.96 16.07
N TYR A 193 -13.04 -8.16 14.78
CA TYR A 193 -13.20 -7.14 13.74
C TYR A 193 -14.25 -7.48 12.68
N LEU A 194 -14.77 -8.71 12.64
CA LEU A 194 -15.71 -9.18 11.61
C LEU A 194 -16.89 -8.23 11.34
N TYR A 195 -17.42 -7.61 12.39
CA TYR A 195 -18.51 -6.63 12.28
C TYR A 195 -17.98 -5.19 12.31
N PHE A 196 -17.07 -4.88 13.22
CA PHE A 196 -16.58 -3.52 13.42
C PHE A 196 -15.73 -3.02 12.25
N GLY A 197 -14.82 -3.84 11.72
CA GLY A 197 -13.94 -3.49 10.60
C GLY A 197 -14.57 -3.63 9.23
N ARG A 198 -15.78 -4.19 9.12
CA ARG A 198 -16.39 -4.54 7.83
C ARG A 198 -16.55 -3.35 6.89
N CYS A 199 -16.91 -2.18 7.40
CA CYS A 199 -17.06 -0.97 6.57
C CYS A 199 -15.70 -0.49 6.06
N ALA A 200 -14.66 -0.51 6.90
CA ALA A 200 -13.30 -0.13 6.53
C ALA A 200 -12.76 -1.05 5.42
N ALA A 201 -12.83 -2.38 5.61
CA ALA A 201 -12.36 -3.35 4.62
C ALA A 201 -13.06 -3.22 3.26
N LYS A 202 -14.40 -3.06 3.24
CA LYS A 202 -15.13 -2.88 1.99
C LYS A 202 -14.81 -1.54 1.29
N LEU A 203 -14.57 -0.51 2.07
CA LEU A 203 -14.21 0.79 1.52
C LEU A 203 -12.80 0.76 0.93
N ASP A 204 -11.86 0.05 1.55
CA ASP A 204 -10.52 -0.16 1.02
C ASP A 204 -10.55 -0.98 -0.27
N ASP A 205 -11.31 -2.08 -0.29
CA ASP A 205 -11.54 -2.86 -1.52
C ASP A 205 -12.05 -1.99 -2.67
N PHE A 206 -12.96 -1.05 -2.40
CA PHE A 206 -13.49 -0.12 -3.40
C PHE A 206 -12.46 0.94 -3.81
N ALA A 207 -11.78 1.56 -2.85
CA ALA A 207 -10.80 2.62 -3.12
C ALA A 207 -9.59 2.10 -3.92
N ASN A 208 -9.17 0.87 -3.68
CA ASN A 208 -8.07 0.22 -4.39
C ASN A 208 -8.48 -0.44 -5.72
N TYR A 209 -9.77 -0.49 -6.05
CA TYR A 209 -10.23 -1.23 -7.23
C TYR A 209 -9.57 -0.75 -8.54
N ILE A 210 -9.57 0.53 -8.82
CA ILE A 210 -8.93 1.10 -10.02
C ILE A 210 -7.40 1.14 -9.85
N PRO A 211 -6.84 1.69 -8.75
CA PRO A 211 -5.39 1.76 -8.58
C PRO A 211 -4.66 0.43 -8.74
N ALA A 212 -5.17 -0.65 -8.15
CA ALA A 212 -4.53 -1.96 -8.24
C ALA A 212 -4.45 -2.49 -9.68
N ARG A 213 -5.48 -2.22 -10.49
CA ARG A 213 -5.48 -2.61 -11.90
C ARG A 213 -4.51 -1.79 -12.74
N VAL A 214 -4.45 -0.48 -12.50
CA VAL A 214 -3.46 0.41 -13.11
C VAL A 214 -2.06 -0.03 -12.72
N ALA A 215 -1.81 -0.28 -11.43
CA ALA A 215 -0.52 -0.77 -10.93
C ALA A 215 -0.12 -2.09 -11.61
N GLY A 216 -1.02 -3.08 -11.69
CA GLY A 216 -0.73 -4.36 -12.35
C GLY A 216 -0.36 -4.21 -13.82
N ILE A 217 -1.09 -3.38 -14.59
CA ILE A 217 -0.78 -3.14 -16.00
C ILE A 217 0.58 -2.43 -16.16
N CYS A 218 0.82 -1.36 -15.39
CA CYS A 218 2.09 -0.64 -15.43
C CYS A 218 3.26 -1.52 -14.96
N MET A 219 3.04 -2.43 -14.01
CA MET A 219 4.03 -3.38 -13.54
C MET A 219 4.42 -4.40 -14.64
N ILE A 220 3.48 -4.80 -15.51
CA ILE A 220 3.79 -5.65 -16.68
C ILE A 220 4.70 -4.89 -17.66
N VAL A 221 4.44 -3.61 -17.91
CA VAL A 221 5.31 -2.76 -18.75
C VAL A 221 6.67 -2.59 -18.08
N ALA A 222 6.70 -2.37 -16.76
CA ALA A 222 7.95 -2.30 -15.99
C ALA A 222 8.76 -3.59 -16.08
N ALA A 223 8.11 -4.77 -16.02
CA ALA A 223 8.77 -6.05 -16.21
C ALA A 223 9.44 -6.15 -17.59
N TYR A 224 8.78 -5.68 -18.65
CA TYR A 224 9.39 -5.61 -19.99
C TYR A 224 10.63 -4.72 -20.03
N LEU A 225 10.55 -3.52 -19.45
CA LEU A 225 11.67 -2.56 -19.43
C LEU A 225 12.86 -3.06 -18.60
N LEU A 226 12.61 -3.87 -17.60
CA LEU A 226 13.64 -4.53 -16.76
C LEU A 226 14.16 -5.85 -17.35
N SER A 227 13.76 -6.21 -18.59
CA SER A 227 14.12 -7.47 -19.22
C SER A 227 13.69 -8.73 -18.43
N LEU A 228 12.64 -8.61 -17.63
CA LEU A 228 11.95 -9.73 -16.97
C LEU A 228 10.92 -10.35 -17.93
N ASP A 229 10.34 -11.50 -17.58
CA ASP A 229 9.36 -12.15 -18.45
C ASP A 229 7.97 -11.50 -18.39
N ALA A 230 7.81 -10.39 -19.12
CA ALA A 230 6.54 -9.69 -19.24
C ALA A 230 5.43 -10.53 -19.90
N LYS A 231 5.77 -11.48 -20.77
CA LYS A 231 4.78 -12.39 -21.41
C LYS A 231 4.19 -13.35 -20.38
N LYS A 232 5.05 -13.93 -19.56
CA LYS A 232 4.62 -14.78 -18.45
C LYS A 232 3.87 -13.98 -17.40
N ALA A 233 4.34 -12.79 -17.04
CA ALA A 233 3.65 -11.86 -16.14
C ALA A 233 2.22 -11.57 -16.60
N TRP A 234 2.02 -11.24 -17.88
CA TRP A 234 0.70 -11.05 -18.47
C TRP A 234 -0.18 -12.30 -18.45
N LYS A 235 0.41 -13.48 -18.71
CA LYS A 235 -0.31 -14.76 -18.67
C LYS A 235 -0.81 -15.07 -17.26
N ILE A 236 0.06 -14.94 -16.24
CA ILE A 236 -0.28 -15.20 -14.84
C ILE A 236 -1.27 -14.15 -14.33
N PHE A 237 -1.06 -12.84 -14.63
CA PHE A 237 -2.01 -11.78 -14.30
C PHE A 237 -3.43 -12.10 -14.80
N LYS A 238 -3.60 -12.54 -16.05
CA LYS A 238 -4.93 -12.88 -16.57
C LYS A 238 -5.56 -14.07 -15.87
N ARG A 239 -4.76 -15.06 -15.45
CA ARG A 239 -5.24 -16.29 -14.81
C ARG A 239 -5.52 -16.09 -13.32
N ASP A 240 -4.57 -15.46 -12.57
CA ASP A 240 -4.50 -15.53 -11.11
C ASP A 240 -4.83 -14.22 -10.39
N ARG A 241 -5.08 -13.13 -11.09
CA ARG A 241 -5.33 -11.80 -10.48
C ARG A 241 -6.51 -11.73 -9.48
N TYR A 242 -7.27 -12.80 -9.35
CA TYR A 242 -8.38 -12.92 -8.39
C TYR A 242 -8.14 -14.01 -7.34
N ASN A 243 -6.98 -14.63 -7.33
CA ASN A 243 -6.60 -15.68 -6.38
C ASN A 243 -6.15 -15.10 -5.03
N HIS A 244 -6.89 -14.15 -4.50
CA HIS A 244 -6.64 -13.57 -3.18
C HIS A 244 -7.96 -13.22 -2.49
N LEU A 245 -7.93 -13.12 -1.13
CA LEU A 245 -9.11 -12.77 -0.34
C LEU A 245 -9.55 -11.30 -0.53
N SER A 246 -8.62 -10.42 -0.86
CA SER A 246 -8.89 -9.07 -1.37
C SER A 246 -8.98 -9.11 -2.91
N PRO A 247 -9.90 -8.39 -3.55
CA PRO A 247 -10.02 -8.32 -5.01
C PRO A 247 -8.88 -7.54 -5.68
N ASN A 248 -7.94 -7.00 -4.90
CA ASN A 248 -6.91 -6.05 -5.34
C ASN A 248 -5.49 -6.59 -5.22
N SER A 249 -5.14 -7.29 -4.12
CA SER A 249 -3.77 -7.71 -3.80
C SER A 249 -3.14 -8.57 -4.90
N ALA A 250 -3.87 -9.56 -5.43
CA ALA A 250 -3.35 -10.42 -6.48
C ALA A 250 -3.11 -9.71 -7.83
N MET A 251 -3.53 -8.45 -8.00
CA MET A 251 -3.26 -7.71 -9.24
C MET A 251 -1.76 -7.51 -9.46
N THR A 252 -1.03 -7.14 -8.43
CA THR A 252 0.42 -6.92 -8.48
C THR A 252 1.22 -8.17 -8.12
N GLU A 253 0.73 -9.00 -7.19
CA GLU A 253 1.35 -10.26 -6.83
C GLU A 253 1.43 -11.23 -8.03
N SER A 254 0.36 -11.34 -8.84
CA SER A 254 0.34 -12.21 -10.02
C SER A 254 1.30 -11.76 -11.12
N VAL A 255 1.50 -10.45 -11.28
CA VAL A 255 2.51 -9.91 -12.19
C VAL A 255 3.91 -10.29 -11.71
N THR A 256 4.18 -10.07 -10.42
CA THR A 256 5.48 -10.41 -9.81
C THR A 256 5.78 -11.90 -9.92
N ALA A 257 4.81 -12.76 -9.57
CA ALA A 257 4.95 -14.21 -9.69
C ALA A 257 5.29 -14.66 -11.12
N GLY A 258 4.59 -14.08 -12.11
CA GLY A 258 4.84 -14.38 -13.52
C GLY A 258 6.18 -13.85 -14.01
N ALA A 259 6.53 -12.61 -13.68
CA ALA A 259 7.78 -11.96 -14.11
C ALA A 259 9.03 -12.66 -13.57
N LEU A 260 8.95 -13.20 -12.35
CA LEU A 260 10.05 -13.83 -11.65
C LEU A 260 10.02 -15.38 -11.73
N HIS A 261 9.02 -15.99 -12.38
CA HIS A 261 8.86 -17.44 -12.48
C HIS A 261 8.76 -18.16 -11.12
N ILE A 262 8.07 -17.56 -10.16
CA ILE A 262 7.90 -18.09 -8.80
C ILE A 262 6.43 -18.29 -8.47
N GLN A 263 6.16 -19.10 -7.45
CA GLN A 263 4.83 -19.25 -6.89
C GLN A 263 4.73 -18.50 -5.56
N LEU A 264 3.73 -17.62 -5.45
CA LEU A 264 3.34 -16.86 -4.26
C LEU A 264 2.00 -17.38 -3.70
N GLY A 265 1.49 -16.75 -2.65
CA GLY A 265 0.24 -17.14 -2.02
C GLY A 265 0.35 -18.45 -1.25
N GLY A 266 -0.79 -19.14 -1.14
CA GLY A 266 -0.95 -20.29 -0.27
C GLY A 266 -1.45 -19.91 1.13
N GLY A 267 -1.86 -20.92 1.91
CA GLY A 267 -2.40 -20.71 3.26
C GLY A 267 -1.33 -20.27 4.26
N HIS A 268 -1.74 -19.45 5.22
CA HIS A 268 -0.86 -18.97 6.30
C HIS A 268 -1.61 -18.90 7.64
N PHE A 269 -0.85 -18.90 8.74
CA PHE A 269 -1.39 -18.65 10.05
C PHE A 269 -1.55 -17.15 10.31
N TYR A 270 -2.70 -16.76 10.84
CA TYR A 270 -3.03 -15.43 11.32
C TYR A 270 -3.60 -15.54 12.74
N PHE A 271 -2.93 -14.95 13.71
CA PHE A 271 -3.34 -15.02 15.12
C PHE A 271 -3.56 -16.46 15.60
N GLY A 272 -2.68 -17.38 15.20
CA GLY A 272 -2.74 -18.80 15.52
C GLY A 272 -3.82 -19.61 14.77
N LYS A 273 -4.60 -19.01 13.87
CA LYS A 273 -5.61 -19.69 13.04
C LYS A 273 -5.11 -19.85 11.61
N TRP A 274 -5.24 -21.05 11.05
CA TRP A 274 -4.92 -21.29 9.63
C TRP A 274 -5.96 -20.66 8.72
N VAL A 275 -5.50 -19.84 7.77
CA VAL A 275 -6.33 -19.21 6.74
C VAL A 275 -5.92 -19.76 5.39
N PRO A 276 -6.76 -20.56 4.71
CA PRO A 276 -6.49 -21.06 3.38
C PRO A 276 -6.54 -19.91 2.38
N LYS A 277 -5.59 -19.91 1.43
CA LYS A 277 -5.53 -19.00 0.28
C LYS A 277 -5.08 -19.79 -0.94
N ASP A 278 -5.55 -19.38 -2.11
CA ASP A 278 -5.09 -19.92 -3.37
C ASP A 278 -3.62 -19.53 -3.64
N THR A 279 -2.95 -20.32 -4.46
CA THR A 279 -1.62 -19.99 -4.95
C THR A 279 -1.69 -19.07 -6.16
N ILE A 280 -0.65 -18.28 -6.36
CA ILE A 280 -0.50 -17.29 -7.42
C ILE A 280 0.80 -17.59 -8.16
N GLY A 281 0.72 -17.78 -9.48
CA GLY A 281 1.88 -18.15 -10.29
C GLY A 281 2.07 -19.67 -10.40
N ASP A 282 3.14 -20.05 -11.08
CA ASP A 282 3.52 -21.44 -11.31
C ASP A 282 4.77 -21.76 -10.46
N ASP A 283 4.82 -22.98 -9.91
CA ASP A 283 5.99 -23.47 -9.15
C ASP A 283 7.09 -23.96 -10.12
N ILE A 284 7.74 -23.00 -10.80
CA ILE A 284 8.80 -23.28 -11.80
C ILE A 284 10.16 -23.40 -11.12
N ARG A 285 10.42 -22.55 -10.14
CA ARG A 285 11.63 -22.56 -9.32
C ARG A 285 11.33 -22.14 -7.89
N GLN A 286 12.21 -22.51 -6.99
CA GLN A 286 12.11 -22.05 -5.61
C GLN A 286 12.33 -20.54 -5.53
N VAL A 287 11.65 -19.92 -4.57
CA VAL A 287 11.84 -18.49 -4.25
C VAL A 287 13.17 -18.32 -3.51
N GLU A 288 13.96 -17.36 -3.96
CA GLU A 288 15.27 -17.03 -3.41
C GLU A 288 15.29 -15.61 -2.83
N PRO A 289 16.18 -15.28 -1.87
CA PRO A 289 16.25 -13.94 -1.29
C PRO A 289 16.41 -12.82 -2.34
N GLU A 290 17.08 -13.11 -3.46
CA GLU A 290 17.28 -12.22 -4.60
C GLU A 290 15.96 -11.74 -5.23
N ASP A 291 14.88 -12.50 -5.08
CA ASP A 291 13.55 -12.12 -5.56
C ASP A 291 13.00 -10.88 -4.84
N ILE A 292 13.42 -10.65 -3.58
CA ILE A 292 13.10 -9.41 -2.87
C ILE A 292 13.72 -8.21 -3.58
N VAL A 293 14.97 -8.33 -4.03
CA VAL A 293 15.68 -7.27 -4.77
C VAL A 293 15.01 -7.01 -6.12
N GLN A 294 14.67 -8.08 -6.85
CA GLN A 294 14.02 -7.95 -8.16
C GLN A 294 12.62 -7.34 -8.04
N THR A 295 11.87 -7.70 -6.99
CA THR A 295 10.55 -7.12 -6.73
C THR A 295 10.66 -5.64 -6.39
N ASN A 296 11.67 -5.22 -5.61
CA ASN A 296 11.94 -3.81 -5.36
C ASN A 296 12.29 -3.05 -6.66
N ASN A 297 13.10 -3.62 -7.55
CA ASN A 297 13.40 -3.00 -8.84
C ASN A 297 12.12 -2.84 -9.68
N LEU A 298 11.26 -3.86 -9.69
CA LEU A 298 9.97 -3.84 -10.38
C LEU A 298 9.05 -2.77 -9.79
N MET A 299 8.99 -2.64 -8.47
CA MET A 299 8.25 -1.59 -7.76
C MET A 299 8.72 -0.18 -8.16
N TYR A 300 10.05 0.07 -8.13
CA TYR A 300 10.60 1.38 -8.50
C TYR A 300 10.31 1.74 -9.95
N MET A 301 10.52 0.81 -10.89
CA MET A 301 10.22 1.04 -12.29
C MET A 301 8.72 1.32 -12.50
N THR A 302 7.86 0.58 -11.78
CA THR A 302 6.41 0.79 -11.82
C THR A 302 6.04 2.18 -11.29
N ALA A 303 6.64 2.63 -10.18
CA ALA A 303 6.39 3.95 -9.61
C ALA A 303 6.80 5.07 -10.59
N VAL A 304 7.99 4.96 -11.20
CA VAL A 304 8.48 5.93 -12.19
C VAL A 304 7.57 5.96 -13.42
N LEU A 305 7.16 4.81 -13.94
CA LEU A 305 6.23 4.77 -15.08
C LEU A 305 4.90 5.44 -14.76
N ASN A 306 4.33 5.17 -13.58
CA ASN A 306 3.04 5.74 -13.22
C ASN A 306 3.09 7.25 -13.04
N ILE A 307 4.17 7.82 -12.47
CA ILE A 307 4.29 9.29 -12.38
C ILE A 307 4.34 9.93 -13.77
N PHE A 308 5.01 9.30 -14.74
CA PHE A 308 5.00 9.78 -16.12
C PHE A 308 3.62 9.67 -16.79
N VAL A 309 2.94 8.53 -16.61
CA VAL A 309 1.60 8.31 -17.18
C VAL A 309 0.59 9.31 -16.59
N PHE A 310 0.58 9.46 -15.26
CA PHE A 310 -0.35 10.38 -14.61
C PHE A 310 -0.03 11.84 -14.92
N ALA A 311 1.26 12.22 -14.99
CA ALA A 311 1.67 13.56 -15.41
C ALA A 311 1.22 13.86 -16.83
N LEU A 312 1.37 12.92 -17.76
CA LEU A 312 0.91 13.08 -19.14
C LEU A 312 -0.61 13.26 -19.21
N ILE A 313 -1.38 12.41 -18.50
CA ILE A 313 -2.84 12.54 -18.44
C ILE A 313 -3.24 13.90 -17.87
N TYR A 314 -2.61 14.34 -16.79
CA TYR A 314 -2.88 15.63 -16.17
C TYR A 314 -2.58 16.81 -17.09
N LEU A 315 -1.47 16.76 -17.83
CA LEU A 315 -1.11 17.79 -18.82
C LEU A 315 -2.09 17.83 -20.00
N LEU A 316 -2.54 16.66 -20.48
CA LEU A 316 -3.55 16.57 -21.52
C LEU A 316 -4.89 17.15 -21.06
N GLU A 317 -5.30 16.87 -19.81
CA GLU A 317 -6.51 17.46 -19.25
C GLU A 317 -6.43 18.99 -19.15
N LEU A 318 -5.29 19.53 -18.72
CA LEU A 318 -5.06 20.98 -18.70
C LEU A 318 -5.12 21.60 -20.09
N PHE A 319 -4.52 20.93 -21.08
CA PHE A 319 -4.53 21.41 -22.47
C PHE A 319 -5.94 21.43 -23.07
N ILE A 320 -6.79 20.44 -22.73
CA ILE A 320 -8.18 20.39 -23.24
C ILE A 320 -9.05 21.48 -22.58
N LYS A 321 -8.75 21.89 -21.36
CA LYS A 321 -9.51 22.91 -20.61
C LYS A 321 -9.05 24.34 -20.88
N SER A 322 -7.90 24.54 -21.52
CA SER A 322 -7.36 25.85 -21.91
C SER A 322 -7.90 26.30 -23.26
#